data_c98b747d913add4e7f480dfd4b53ccb7
#
_entry.id   c98b747d913add4e7f480dfd4b53ccb7
#
_cell.length_a   1.000
_cell.length_b   1.000
_cell.length_c   1.000
_cell.angle_alpha   90.00
_cell.angle_beta   90.00
_cell.angle_gamma   90.00
#
_symmetry.space_group_name_H-M   'P 1'
#
loop_
_entity.id
_entity.type
_entity.pdbx_description
1 polymer ?
#
loop_
_entity_poly.entity_id
_entity_poly.type
_entity_poly.pdbx_seq_one_letter_code
_entity_poly.pdbx_strand_id
1 'polypeptide(L)'
;MYKRQIKGPKKLQAEIQIRTMAMNFWATIEHSLQYKYKGDMPEHVAERLSKAADAINALDHEMSSVRNEIMDAQNSSQMQSNLVKDILINIENLYKIANKREIMKIQDEFLRVFKTKDLQQLKRFHRQLDIISEGYRAQAVYHHV
;
A
#
# COMPACT_ATOMS: atom_id res chain seq x y z
N MET A 1 9.12 -30.91 -15.66
CA MET A 1 8.01 -31.83 -15.53
C MET A 1 7.31 -31.59 -14.18
N TYR A 2 6.04 -31.58 -14.21
CA TYR A 2 5.23 -31.26 -13.05
C TYR A 2 4.95 -32.53 -12.23
N LYS A 3 5.37 -32.53 -10.96
CA LYS A 3 5.03 -33.64 -10.05
C LYS A 3 3.95 -33.17 -9.07
N ARG A 4 2.85 -33.88 -9.13
CA ARG A 4 1.74 -33.60 -8.24
C ARG A 4 1.98 -34.22 -6.87
N GLN A 5 1.81 -33.44 -5.82
CA GLN A 5 1.81 -33.92 -4.44
C GLN A 5 0.44 -34.47 -4.08
N ILE A 6 0.39 -35.74 -3.73
CA ILE A 6 -0.89 -36.41 -3.49
C ILE A 6 -1.07 -36.79 -2.02
N LYS A 7 0.00 -36.96 -1.29
CA LYS A 7 -0.09 -37.48 0.08
C LYS A 7 0.32 -36.46 1.12
N GLY A 8 -0.64 -36.00 1.89
CA GLY A 8 -0.43 -35.21 3.09
C GLY A 8 0.28 -33.88 2.91
N PRO A 9 0.32 -33.05 3.97
CA PRO A 9 1.05 -31.78 3.90
C PRO A 9 2.55 -32.03 3.89
N LYS A 10 3.19 -31.68 2.80
CA LYS A 10 4.65 -31.67 2.70
C LYS A 10 5.14 -30.26 2.53
N LYS A 11 6.22 -29.92 3.23
CA LYS A 11 6.90 -28.66 2.99
C LYS A 11 7.58 -28.73 1.64
N LEU A 12 7.10 -27.92 0.72
CA LEU A 12 7.75 -27.70 -0.57
C LEU A 12 8.63 -26.48 -0.46
N GLN A 13 9.93 -26.68 -0.70
CA GLN A 13 10.86 -25.58 -0.82
C GLN A 13 11.10 -25.33 -2.29
N ALA A 14 10.75 -24.13 -2.75
CA ALA A 14 10.99 -23.70 -4.11
C ALA A 14 11.84 -22.44 -4.07
N GLU A 15 12.95 -22.46 -4.78
CA GLU A 15 13.74 -21.27 -4.99
C GLU A 15 13.19 -20.51 -6.19
N ILE A 16 12.70 -19.29 -5.95
CA ILE A 16 12.16 -18.45 -7.00
C ILE A 16 13.15 -17.33 -7.27
N GLN A 17 13.72 -17.32 -8.48
CA GLN A 17 14.54 -16.21 -8.94
C GLN A 17 13.66 -15.20 -9.64
N ILE A 18 13.58 -14.01 -9.06
CA ILE A 18 12.84 -12.91 -9.65
C ILE A 18 13.82 -12.02 -10.40
N ARG A 19 13.64 -11.97 -11.71
CA ARG A 19 14.40 -11.08 -12.59
C ARG A 19 13.45 -10.22 -13.38
N THR A 20 13.83 -8.98 -13.62
CA THR A 20 13.10 -8.16 -14.55
C THR A 20 13.32 -8.64 -15.97
N MET A 21 12.43 -8.26 -16.89
CA MET A 21 12.60 -8.58 -18.30
C MET A 21 13.90 -8.03 -18.87
N ALA A 22 14.28 -6.82 -18.43
CA ALA A 22 15.53 -6.19 -18.86
C ALA A 22 16.74 -7.00 -18.40
N MET A 23 16.75 -7.46 -17.15
CA MET A 23 17.83 -8.28 -16.62
C MET A 23 17.91 -9.63 -17.32
N ASN A 24 16.78 -10.26 -17.60
CA ASN A 24 16.75 -11.50 -18.37
C ASN A 24 17.31 -11.32 -19.78
N PHE A 25 16.92 -10.24 -20.42
CA PHE A 25 17.41 -9.91 -21.76
C PHE A 25 18.92 -9.70 -21.74
N TRP A 26 19.43 -8.93 -20.79
CA TRP A 26 20.86 -8.69 -20.63
C TRP A 26 21.63 -10.00 -20.37
N ALA A 27 21.15 -10.82 -19.46
CA ALA A 27 21.78 -12.08 -19.11
C ALA A 27 21.85 -13.02 -20.31
N THR A 28 20.81 -13.05 -21.13
CA THR A 28 20.77 -13.87 -22.35
C THR A 28 21.80 -13.39 -23.35
N ILE A 29 21.92 -12.09 -23.58
CA ILE A 29 22.92 -11.51 -24.48
C ILE A 29 24.34 -11.78 -23.97
N GLU A 30 24.58 -11.54 -22.68
CA GLU A 30 25.89 -11.79 -22.08
C GLU A 30 26.30 -13.25 -22.24
N HIS A 31 25.40 -14.18 -21.95
CA HIS A 31 25.66 -15.60 -22.11
C HIS A 31 25.98 -15.97 -23.56
N SER A 32 25.21 -15.45 -24.51
CA SER A 32 25.42 -15.69 -25.93
C SER A 32 26.77 -15.17 -26.39
N LEU A 33 27.18 -13.98 -25.93
CA LEU A 33 28.45 -13.39 -26.29
C LEU A 33 29.61 -14.14 -25.66
N GLN A 34 29.51 -14.59 -24.41
CA GLN A 34 30.53 -15.39 -23.77
C GLN A 34 30.72 -16.71 -24.53
N TYR A 35 29.62 -17.35 -24.93
CA TYR A 35 29.67 -18.56 -25.71
C TYR A 35 30.37 -18.34 -27.06
N LYS A 36 29.99 -17.28 -27.76
CA LYS A 36 30.53 -16.94 -29.07
C LYS A 36 32.03 -16.67 -29.03
N TYR A 37 32.51 -15.95 -28.00
CA TYR A 37 33.91 -15.62 -27.84
C TYR A 37 34.72 -16.65 -27.03
N LYS A 38 34.03 -17.66 -26.50
CA LYS A 38 34.66 -18.76 -25.70
C LYS A 38 35.47 -18.25 -24.53
N GLY A 39 34.96 -17.23 -23.83
CA GLY A 39 35.63 -16.65 -22.70
C GLY A 39 36.68 -15.57 -23.02
N ASP A 40 36.92 -15.32 -24.29
CA ASP A 40 37.92 -14.36 -24.77
C ASP A 40 37.23 -13.13 -25.38
N MET A 41 36.35 -12.51 -24.62
CA MET A 41 35.57 -11.38 -25.05
C MET A 41 36.46 -10.13 -25.17
N PRO A 42 36.36 -9.35 -26.28
CA PRO A 42 37.10 -8.10 -26.39
C PRO A 42 36.78 -7.15 -25.23
N GLU A 43 37.81 -6.50 -24.70
CA GLU A 43 37.70 -5.64 -23.52
C GLU A 43 36.65 -4.53 -23.69
N HIS A 44 36.59 -3.89 -24.85
CA HIS A 44 35.62 -2.84 -25.11
C HIS A 44 34.18 -3.34 -25.11
N VAL A 45 33.95 -4.58 -25.51
CA VAL A 45 32.61 -5.22 -25.45
C VAL A 45 32.25 -5.54 -24.01
N ALA A 46 33.20 -6.07 -23.24
CA ALA A 46 33.01 -6.35 -21.82
C ALA A 46 32.67 -5.09 -21.03
N GLU A 47 33.36 -4.00 -21.31
CA GLU A 47 33.06 -2.70 -20.69
C GLU A 47 31.66 -2.20 -21.01
N ARG A 48 31.25 -2.30 -22.27
CA ARG A 48 29.90 -1.88 -22.69
C ARG A 48 28.82 -2.74 -22.03
N LEU A 49 29.08 -4.04 -21.89
CA LEU A 49 28.14 -4.94 -21.19
C LEU A 49 28.02 -4.59 -19.71
N SER A 50 29.14 -4.27 -19.08
CA SER A 50 29.14 -3.84 -17.68
C SER A 50 28.36 -2.56 -17.48
N LYS A 51 28.55 -1.57 -18.37
CA LYS A 51 27.77 -0.31 -18.33
C LYS A 51 26.29 -0.54 -18.56
N ALA A 52 25.95 -1.46 -19.46
CA ALA A 52 24.56 -1.83 -19.70
C ALA A 52 23.93 -2.47 -18.46
N ALA A 53 24.66 -3.34 -17.77
CA ALA A 53 24.19 -3.94 -16.52
C ALA A 53 23.92 -2.88 -15.45
N ASP A 54 24.81 -1.93 -15.31
CA ASP A 54 24.64 -0.81 -14.36
C ASP A 54 23.41 0.03 -14.69
N ALA A 55 23.21 0.33 -15.96
CA ALA A 55 22.04 1.07 -16.42
C ALA A 55 20.73 0.33 -16.15
N ILE A 56 20.72 -0.99 -16.37
CA ILE A 56 19.55 -1.82 -16.08
C ILE A 56 19.27 -1.86 -14.59
N ASN A 57 20.29 -2.01 -13.75
CA ASN A 57 20.14 -2.00 -12.30
C ASN A 57 19.59 -0.66 -11.81
N ALA A 58 20.08 0.46 -12.37
CA ALA A 58 19.57 1.78 -12.03
C ALA A 58 18.11 1.94 -12.43
N LEU A 59 17.74 1.45 -13.61
CA LEU A 59 16.35 1.49 -14.07
C LEU A 59 15.44 0.65 -13.19
N ASP A 60 15.86 -0.56 -12.82
CA ASP A 60 15.09 -1.44 -11.94
C ASP A 60 14.88 -0.79 -10.57
N HIS A 61 15.90 -0.16 -10.05
CA HIS A 61 15.81 0.55 -8.77
C HIS A 61 14.82 1.71 -8.85
N GLU A 62 14.88 2.49 -9.92
CA GLU A 62 13.96 3.60 -10.14
C GLU A 62 12.51 3.11 -10.29
N MET A 63 12.28 2.04 -11.03
CA MET A 63 10.96 1.46 -11.20
C MET A 63 10.40 0.94 -9.88
N SER A 64 11.24 0.34 -9.04
CA SER A 64 10.84 -0.11 -7.70
C SER A 64 10.45 1.07 -6.82
N SER A 65 11.19 2.17 -6.90
CA SER A 65 10.89 3.39 -6.16
C SER A 65 9.53 3.97 -6.56
N VAL A 66 9.29 4.09 -7.87
CA VAL A 66 7.99 4.57 -8.40
C VAL A 66 6.85 3.66 -7.94
N ARG A 67 7.05 2.36 -8.02
CA ARG A 67 6.05 1.39 -7.57
C ARG A 67 5.70 1.57 -6.09
N ASN A 68 6.71 1.75 -5.25
CA ASN A 68 6.52 1.96 -3.81
C ASN A 68 5.75 3.26 -3.55
N GLU A 69 6.05 4.33 -4.27
CA GLU A 69 5.31 5.58 -4.15
C GLU A 69 3.84 5.42 -4.53
N ILE A 70 3.57 4.68 -5.60
CA ILE A 70 2.18 4.41 -6.02
C ILE A 70 1.45 3.60 -4.95
N MET A 71 2.09 2.58 -4.39
CA MET A 71 1.49 1.76 -3.34
C MET A 71 1.22 2.57 -2.08
N ASP A 72 2.14 3.44 -1.69
CA ASP A 72 1.96 4.31 -0.53
C ASP A 72 0.78 5.27 -0.74
N ALA A 73 0.66 5.85 -1.94
CA ALA A 73 -0.45 6.72 -2.28
C ALA A 73 -1.79 5.98 -2.24
N GLN A 74 -1.83 4.75 -2.76
CA GLN A 74 -3.04 3.92 -2.72
C GLN A 74 -3.43 3.56 -1.28
N ASN A 75 -2.45 3.19 -0.44
CA ASN A 75 -2.69 2.87 0.96
C ASN A 75 -3.23 4.10 1.72
N SER A 76 -2.67 5.26 1.46
CA SER A 76 -3.13 6.52 2.07
C SER A 76 -4.56 6.83 1.67
N SER A 77 -4.91 6.65 0.40
CA SER A 77 -6.26 6.85 -0.11
C SER A 77 -7.24 5.86 0.52
N GLN A 78 -6.83 4.60 0.68
CA GLN A 78 -7.66 3.57 1.31
C GLN A 78 -7.89 3.87 2.79
N MET A 79 -6.87 4.32 3.50
CA MET A 79 -6.99 4.73 4.90
C MET A 79 -7.98 5.88 5.05
N GLN A 80 -7.90 6.87 4.17
CA GLN A 80 -8.82 8.01 4.18
C GLN A 80 -10.26 7.56 3.96
N SER A 81 -10.48 6.68 2.98
CA SER A 81 -11.81 6.13 2.68
C SER A 81 -12.40 5.37 3.86
N ASN A 82 -11.58 4.53 4.50
CA ASN A 82 -12.01 3.75 5.67
C ASN A 82 -12.35 4.66 6.85
N LEU A 83 -11.55 5.68 7.06
CA LEU A 83 -11.76 6.65 8.13
C LEU A 83 -13.06 7.43 7.93
N VAL A 84 -13.35 7.86 6.70
CA VAL A 84 -14.60 8.54 6.35
C VAL A 84 -15.80 7.63 6.63
N LYS A 85 -15.71 6.35 6.26
CA LYS A 85 -16.77 5.38 6.55
C LYS A 85 -17.03 5.24 8.04
N ASP A 86 -15.98 5.12 8.84
CA ASP A 86 -16.09 5.01 10.29
C ASP A 86 -16.73 6.24 10.90
N ILE A 87 -16.35 7.42 10.42
CA ILE A 87 -16.94 8.70 10.87
C ILE A 87 -18.43 8.73 10.54
N LEU A 88 -18.82 8.35 9.32
CA LEU A 88 -20.22 8.36 8.92
C LEU A 88 -21.07 7.39 9.74
N ILE A 89 -20.55 6.21 10.03
CA ILE A 89 -21.23 5.23 10.90
C ILE A 89 -21.39 5.81 12.31
N ASN A 90 -20.38 6.46 12.83
CA ASN A 90 -20.43 7.10 14.13
C ASN A 90 -21.49 8.18 14.20
N ILE A 91 -21.54 9.04 13.19
CA ILE A 91 -22.56 10.10 13.10
C ILE A 91 -23.96 9.49 13.03
N GLU A 92 -24.14 8.43 12.22
CA GLU A 92 -25.41 7.74 12.12
C GLU A 92 -25.87 7.17 13.46
N ASN A 93 -24.95 6.59 14.20
CA ASN A 93 -25.25 6.05 15.55
C ASN A 93 -25.62 7.17 16.52
N LEU A 94 -24.91 8.31 16.45
CA LEU A 94 -25.22 9.48 17.27
C LEU A 94 -26.59 10.07 16.95
N TYR A 95 -27.05 9.94 15.73
CA TYR A 95 -28.33 10.46 15.31
C TYR A 95 -29.47 9.90 16.17
N LYS A 96 -29.30 8.74 16.71
CA LYS A 96 -30.32 8.06 17.54
C LYS A 96 -30.34 8.56 18.98
N ILE A 97 -29.24 9.11 19.51
CA ILE A 97 -29.09 9.41 20.91
C ILE A 97 -28.77 10.87 21.23
N ALA A 98 -28.28 11.63 20.24
CA ALA A 98 -27.93 13.04 20.42
C ALA A 98 -29.07 13.96 19.98
N ASN A 99 -29.10 15.18 20.49
CA ASN A 99 -30.08 16.13 20.05
C ASN A 99 -29.77 16.67 18.64
N LYS A 100 -30.79 17.19 17.99
CA LYS A 100 -30.71 17.63 16.59
C LYS A 100 -29.69 18.74 16.35
N ARG A 101 -29.58 19.67 17.32
CA ARG A 101 -28.65 20.81 17.22
C ARG A 101 -27.21 20.32 17.26
N GLU A 102 -26.90 19.36 18.13
CA GLU A 102 -25.57 18.79 18.27
C GLU A 102 -25.17 18.04 17.01
N ILE A 103 -26.09 17.27 16.45
CA ILE A 103 -25.87 16.52 15.19
C ILE A 103 -25.58 17.50 14.05
N MET A 104 -26.30 18.61 13.95
CA MET A 104 -26.03 19.59 12.90
C MET A 104 -24.64 20.21 13.02
N LYS A 105 -24.19 20.50 14.22
CA LYS A 105 -22.83 21.01 14.46
C LYS A 105 -21.78 19.99 14.05
N ILE A 106 -21.98 18.73 14.38
CA ILE A 106 -21.07 17.64 14.02
C ILE A 106 -21.01 17.47 12.50
N GLN A 107 -22.14 17.50 11.83
CA GLN A 107 -22.18 17.40 10.37
C GLN A 107 -21.50 18.56 9.68
N ASP A 108 -21.71 19.78 10.15
CA ASP A 108 -21.07 20.97 9.60
C ASP A 108 -19.55 20.90 9.77
N GLU A 109 -19.08 20.48 10.93
CA GLU A 109 -17.66 20.32 11.19
C GLU A 109 -17.05 19.20 10.33
N PHE A 110 -17.77 18.10 10.17
CA PHE A 110 -17.34 17.02 9.29
C PHE A 110 -17.17 17.49 7.85
N LEU A 111 -18.13 18.24 7.33
CA LEU A 111 -18.04 18.78 5.97
C LEU A 111 -16.85 19.72 5.81
N ARG A 112 -16.59 20.55 6.83
CA ARG A 112 -15.43 21.44 6.82
C ARG A 112 -14.13 20.65 6.74
N VAL A 113 -13.99 19.63 7.58
CA VAL A 113 -12.77 18.80 7.64
C VAL A 113 -12.63 17.96 6.37
N PHE A 114 -13.72 17.43 5.86
CA PHE A 114 -13.71 16.63 4.64
C PHE A 114 -13.21 17.42 3.43
N LYS A 115 -13.59 18.70 3.35
CA LYS A 115 -13.16 19.58 2.25
C LYS A 115 -11.64 19.82 2.25
N THR A 116 -11.00 19.76 3.41
CA THR A 116 -9.54 19.96 3.50
C THR A 116 -8.75 18.82 2.91
N LYS A 117 -9.34 17.62 2.83
CA LYS A 117 -8.69 16.38 2.39
C LYS A 117 -7.42 16.04 3.19
N ASP A 118 -7.30 16.58 4.40
CA ASP A 118 -6.16 16.34 5.28
C ASP A 118 -6.46 15.15 6.18
N LEU A 119 -5.69 14.07 6.02
CA LEU A 119 -5.85 12.86 6.82
C LEU A 119 -5.68 13.11 8.31
N GLN A 120 -4.76 13.99 8.71
CA GLN A 120 -4.52 14.31 10.12
C GLN A 120 -5.73 14.99 10.75
N GLN A 121 -6.37 15.90 10.03
CA GLN A 121 -7.58 16.56 10.51
C GLN A 121 -8.75 15.59 10.61
N LEU A 122 -8.87 14.65 9.66
CA LEU A 122 -9.89 13.61 9.72
C LEU A 122 -9.67 12.68 10.92
N LYS A 123 -8.44 12.29 11.21
CA LYS A 123 -8.11 11.47 12.37
C LYS A 123 -8.44 12.19 13.67
N ARG A 124 -8.14 13.49 13.75
CA ARG A 124 -8.46 14.31 14.92
C ARG A 124 -9.97 14.40 15.11
N PHE A 125 -10.71 14.64 14.04
CA PHE A 125 -12.17 14.70 14.09
C PHE A 125 -12.75 13.36 14.53
N HIS A 126 -12.25 12.27 14.03
CA HIS A 126 -12.69 10.92 14.42
C HIS A 126 -12.48 10.68 15.92
N ARG A 127 -11.33 11.06 16.44
CA ARG A 127 -11.06 10.91 17.88
C ARG A 127 -12.00 11.76 18.73
N GLN A 128 -12.26 13.01 18.33
CA GLN A 128 -13.20 13.87 19.02
C GLN A 128 -14.61 13.31 18.99
N LEU A 129 -14.98 12.76 17.85
CA LEU A 129 -16.30 12.15 17.67
C LEU A 129 -16.46 10.91 18.56
N ASP A 130 -15.43 10.10 18.70
CA ASP A 130 -15.44 8.96 19.60
C ASP A 130 -15.64 9.38 21.06
N ILE A 131 -14.99 10.45 21.50
CA ILE A 131 -15.15 11.00 22.84
C ILE A 131 -16.59 11.45 23.07
N ILE A 132 -17.17 12.15 22.12
CA ILE A 132 -18.56 12.60 22.17
C ILE A 132 -19.51 11.39 22.23
N SER A 133 -19.28 10.40 21.40
CA SER A 133 -20.08 9.16 21.37
C SER A 133 -20.06 8.43 22.69
N GLU A 134 -18.89 8.31 23.30
CA GLU A 134 -18.73 7.66 24.59
C GLU A 134 -19.48 8.45 25.67
N GLY A 135 -19.44 9.77 25.65
CA GLY A 135 -20.18 10.61 26.54
C GLY A 135 -21.68 10.37 26.49
N TYR A 136 -22.25 10.29 25.29
CA TYR A 136 -23.67 10.00 25.10
C TYR A 136 -24.04 8.58 25.56
N ARG A 137 -23.19 7.60 25.28
CA ARG A 137 -23.41 6.23 25.73
C ARG A 137 -23.39 6.12 27.25
N ALA A 138 -22.47 6.81 27.90
CA ALA A 138 -22.39 6.84 29.35
C ALA A 138 -23.66 7.46 29.95
N GLN A 139 -24.17 8.55 29.38
CA GLN A 139 -25.42 9.16 29.81
C GLN A 139 -26.61 8.24 29.64
N ALA A 140 -26.69 7.54 28.49
CA ALA A 140 -27.76 6.59 28.24
C ALA A 140 -27.79 5.46 29.26
N VAL A 141 -26.63 4.91 29.60
CA VAL A 141 -26.51 3.87 30.61
C VAL A 141 -26.90 4.41 31.98
N TYR A 142 -26.49 5.64 32.32
CA TYR A 142 -26.77 6.25 33.58
C TYR A 142 -28.29 6.48 33.80
N HIS A 143 -29.00 6.88 32.73
CA HIS A 143 -30.44 7.15 32.81
C HIS A 143 -31.32 5.90 32.79
N HIS A 144 -30.75 4.74 32.46
CA HIS A 144 -31.48 3.48 32.43
C HIS A 144 -31.30 2.61 33.70
N VAL A 145 -30.60 3.12 34.66
CA VAL A 145 -30.39 2.39 35.92
C VAL A 145 -31.50 2.66 36.97
#